data_983decf00690b2d4e964793ccfc93473
#
_entry.id   983decf00690b2d4e964793ccfc93473
#
_cell.length_a   1.000
_cell.length_b   1.000
_cell.length_c   1.000
_cell.angle_alpha   90.00
_cell.angle_beta   90.00
_cell.angle_gamma   90.00
#
_symmetry.space_group_name_H-M   'P 1'
#
loop_
_entity.id
_entity.type
_entity.pdbx_description
1 polymer ?
#
loop_
_entity_poly.entity_id
_entity_poly.type
_entity_poly.pdbx_seq_one_letter_code
_entity_poly.pdbx_strand_id
1 'polypeptide(L)'
;KQKFPNLLQGLGTMKSQVKIELKEGLEPFAQATPRRVAAARRRPLQEELARMEKMGVIQRIEEPTEWCAPCIVVPKKNGKIRVCIDFTRLNKAVKRAYHPLPATDETIATLGKSKYFSKLDANCGYWQLRLDEQSQKLTTFITPFGRYFCKRLPFGISSAPEIFQREMQKALEGLEGVLCQMDDILIHTETADEHTDKVQEVLERLVKAGITLNEEKCEFFQTRVTFLCHVIDQSGIHADPEKITAIKDFPIPVDRSALKRFLGMVNYLGKFSSTLADDTVNLRQLLKTKENDWDWNYKMDEDFDTVKQN
;
A
#
# COMPACT_ATOMS: atom_id res chain seq x y z
N LYS A 1 -16.81 -19.33 5.89
CA LYS A 1 -17.61 -18.78 4.75
C LYS A 1 -19.11 -18.72 5.07
N GLN A 2 -19.70 -19.76 5.64
CA GLN A 2 -21.15 -19.81 5.92
C GLN A 2 -21.63 -18.76 6.94
N LYS A 3 -20.76 -18.37 7.92
CA LYS A 3 -21.14 -17.45 9.00
C LYS A 3 -21.06 -15.97 8.61
N PHE A 4 -20.23 -15.60 7.62
CA PHE A 4 -20.00 -14.20 7.19
C PHE A 4 -20.07 -14.05 5.65
N PRO A 5 -21.21 -14.28 5.01
CA PRO A 5 -21.31 -14.35 3.55
C PRO A 5 -20.98 -13.01 2.86
N ASN A 6 -21.28 -11.90 3.51
CA ASN A 6 -21.07 -10.56 2.95
C ASN A 6 -19.64 -10.00 3.16
N LEU A 7 -18.84 -10.65 4.00
CA LEU A 7 -17.50 -10.16 4.35
C LEU A 7 -16.49 -10.33 3.21
N LEU A 8 -16.66 -11.38 2.40
CA LEU A 8 -15.76 -11.76 1.32
C LEU A 8 -16.30 -11.37 -0.07
N GLN A 9 -17.36 -10.58 -0.13
CA GLN A 9 -18.01 -10.21 -1.38
C GLN A 9 -18.19 -8.70 -1.53
N GLY A 10 -17.98 -8.22 -2.75
CA GLY A 10 -18.25 -6.84 -3.12
C GLY A 10 -17.29 -5.82 -2.49
N LEU A 11 -17.70 -4.57 -2.51
CA LEU A 11 -16.97 -3.46 -1.93
C LEU A 11 -17.67 -3.03 -0.64
N GLY A 12 -16.94 -3.09 0.48
CA GLY A 12 -17.42 -2.65 1.78
C GLY A 12 -17.80 -1.16 1.81
N THR A 13 -18.50 -0.79 2.86
CA THR A 13 -18.82 0.61 3.13
C THR A 13 -18.67 0.86 4.62
N MET A 14 -17.56 1.47 5.00
CA MET A 14 -17.31 1.89 6.37
C MET A 14 -18.32 2.97 6.77
N LYS A 15 -18.66 3.02 8.06
CA LYS A 15 -19.67 3.95 8.58
C LYS A 15 -19.23 5.40 8.50
N SER A 16 -17.93 5.65 8.60
CA SER A 16 -17.34 6.98 8.56
C SER A 16 -17.42 7.58 7.17
N GLN A 17 -17.64 8.88 7.12
CA GLN A 17 -17.56 9.69 5.91
C GLN A 17 -16.31 10.56 5.98
N VAL A 18 -15.56 10.62 4.89
CA VAL A 18 -14.28 11.36 4.81
C VAL A 18 -14.53 12.75 4.26
N LYS A 19 -14.01 13.76 4.96
CA LYS A 19 -13.92 15.13 4.52
C LYS A 19 -12.48 15.47 4.15
N ILE A 20 -12.26 15.96 2.94
CA ILE A 20 -10.99 16.51 2.49
C ILE A 20 -10.99 18.00 2.78
N GLU A 21 -10.16 18.43 3.71
CA GLU A 21 -10.04 19.84 4.07
C GLU A 21 -8.92 20.49 3.26
N LEU A 22 -9.19 21.70 2.74
CA LEU A 22 -8.22 22.49 2.02
C LEU A 22 -7.61 23.59 2.90
N LYS A 23 -6.39 23.96 2.61
CA LYS A 23 -5.71 25.15 3.14
C LYS A 23 -6.34 26.38 2.48
N GLU A 24 -6.35 27.48 3.20
CA GLU A 24 -6.82 28.76 2.67
C GLU A 24 -5.82 29.37 1.67
N GLY A 25 -6.33 30.20 0.75
CA GLY A 25 -5.51 31.03 -0.13
C GLY A 25 -4.83 30.30 -1.29
N LEU A 26 -5.24 29.06 -1.62
CA LEU A 26 -4.71 28.32 -2.74
C LEU A 26 -5.68 28.33 -3.92
N GLU A 27 -5.16 28.65 -5.11
CA GLU A 27 -5.94 28.66 -6.34
C GLU A 27 -6.28 27.24 -6.79
N PRO A 28 -7.55 26.97 -7.14
CA PRO A 28 -7.96 25.70 -7.72
C PRO A 28 -7.24 25.43 -9.06
N PHE A 29 -7.09 24.16 -9.37
CA PHE A 29 -6.51 23.71 -10.63
C PHE A 29 -7.48 22.80 -11.37
N ALA A 30 -7.82 23.18 -12.60
CA ALA A 30 -8.66 22.37 -13.47
C ALA A 30 -7.95 22.09 -14.81
N GLN A 31 -7.64 20.82 -15.05
CA GLN A 31 -7.12 20.36 -16.33
C GLN A 31 -8.22 20.36 -17.38
N ALA A 32 -8.05 21.15 -18.45
CA ALA A 32 -9.06 21.29 -19.51
C ALA A 32 -9.04 20.13 -20.52
N THR A 33 -7.87 19.52 -20.76
CA THR A 33 -7.71 18.46 -21.75
C THR A 33 -7.18 17.17 -21.13
N PRO A 34 -7.72 16.01 -21.52
CA PRO A 34 -7.24 14.73 -21.00
C PRO A 34 -5.84 14.41 -21.52
N ARG A 35 -5.05 13.69 -20.74
CA ARG A 35 -3.77 13.14 -21.21
C ARG A 35 -4.01 12.13 -22.34
N ARG A 36 -3.09 12.07 -23.31
CA ARG A 36 -3.17 11.11 -24.41
C ARG A 36 -3.12 9.68 -23.88
N VAL A 37 -4.03 8.86 -24.35
CA VAL A 37 -4.09 7.43 -24.06
C VAL A 37 -3.83 6.67 -25.36
N ALA A 38 -2.86 5.77 -25.36
CA ALA A 38 -2.54 4.92 -26.51
C ALA A 38 -3.79 4.16 -27.00
N ALA A 39 -3.96 4.03 -28.30
CA ALA A 39 -5.15 3.42 -28.90
C ALA A 39 -5.48 2.03 -28.30
N ALA A 40 -4.47 1.19 -28.11
CA ALA A 40 -4.62 -0.13 -27.49
C ALA A 40 -5.16 -0.11 -26.05
N ARG A 41 -5.04 1.02 -25.33
CA ARG A 41 -5.50 1.16 -23.93
C ARG A 41 -6.84 1.89 -23.80
N ARG A 42 -7.39 2.42 -24.89
CA ARG A 42 -8.65 3.20 -24.82
C ARG A 42 -9.84 2.35 -24.42
N ARG A 43 -10.02 1.19 -25.05
CA ARG A 43 -11.10 0.25 -24.72
C ARG A 43 -10.95 -0.31 -23.29
N PRO A 44 -9.79 -0.83 -22.86
CA PRO A 44 -9.58 -1.22 -21.46
C PRO A 44 -9.87 -0.09 -20.45
N LEU A 45 -9.52 1.17 -20.77
CA LEU A 45 -9.85 2.30 -19.92
C LEU A 45 -11.36 2.52 -19.79
N GLN A 46 -12.08 2.46 -20.91
CA GLN A 46 -13.53 2.62 -20.89
C GLN A 46 -14.23 1.53 -20.07
N GLU A 47 -13.79 0.28 -20.23
CA GLU A 47 -14.28 -0.87 -19.46
C GLU A 47 -14.00 -0.72 -17.96
N GLU A 48 -12.80 -0.24 -17.58
CA GLU A 48 -12.43 -0.01 -16.18
C GLU A 48 -13.21 1.15 -15.57
N LEU A 49 -13.42 2.27 -16.29
CA LEU A 49 -14.27 3.37 -15.82
C LEU A 49 -15.72 2.90 -15.60
N ALA A 50 -16.29 2.14 -16.52
CA ALA A 50 -17.63 1.57 -16.38
C ALA A 50 -17.71 0.62 -15.16
N ARG A 51 -16.67 -0.20 -14.91
CA ARG A 51 -16.56 -1.05 -13.72
C ARG A 51 -16.55 -0.22 -12.44
N MET A 52 -15.71 0.82 -12.38
CA MET A 52 -15.63 1.70 -11.21
C MET A 52 -16.95 2.44 -10.95
N GLU A 53 -17.63 2.86 -12.00
CA GLU A 53 -18.96 3.51 -11.91
C GLU A 53 -20.02 2.54 -11.40
N LYS A 54 -20.08 1.32 -11.94
CA LYS A 54 -20.97 0.24 -11.46
C LYS A 54 -20.72 -0.12 -9.99
N MET A 55 -19.48 -0.07 -9.53
CA MET A 55 -19.11 -0.29 -8.12
C MET A 55 -19.44 0.92 -7.22
N GLY A 56 -19.92 2.03 -7.76
CA GLY A 56 -20.16 3.27 -7.01
C GLY A 56 -18.89 3.94 -6.47
N VAL A 57 -17.74 3.71 -7.11
CA VAL A 57 -16.46 4.33 -6.75
C VAL A 57 -16.34 5.71 -7.36
N ILE A 58 -16.77 5.86 -8.62
CA ILE A 58 -16.79 7.11 -9.36
C ILE A 58 -18.18 7.40 -9.89
N GLN A 59 -18.40 8.64 -10.30
CA GLN A 59 -19.60 9.07 -11.00
C GLN A 59 -19.23 10.12 -12.05
N ARG A 60 -19.92 10.05 -13.21
CA ARG A 60 -19.76 11.03 -14.29
C ARG A 60 -20.29 12.39 -13.83
N ILE A 61 -19.63 13.48 -14.27
CA ILE A 61 -20.01 14.85 -13.97
C ILE A 61 -19.93 15.71 -15.24
N GLU A 62 -20.96 16.51 -15.46
CA GLU A 62 -21.04 17.48 -16.56
C GLU A 62 -20.91 18.93 -16.06
N GLU A 63 -21.29 19.17 -14.81
CA GLU A 63 -21.18 20.48 -14.16
C GLU A 63 -19.72 20.97 -14.10
N PRO A 64 -19.48 22.29 -14.20
CA PRO A 64 -18.17 22.87 -13.93
C PRO A 64 -17.69 22.56 -12.50
N THR A 65 -16.42 22.26 -12.36
CA THR A 65 -15.77 22.06 -11.06
C THR A 65 -14.49 22.86 -11.00
N GLU A 66 -14.20 23.44 -9.84
CA GLU A 66 -12.97 24.22 -9.60
C GLU A 66 -11.71 23.36 -9.70
N TRP A 67 -11.81 22.10 -9.29
CA TRP A 67 -10.72 21.15 -9.35
C TRP A 67 -10.99 20.09 -10.42
N CYS A 68 -9.97 19.80 -11.24
CA CYS A 68 -10.02 18.72 -12.22
C CYS A 68 -8.63 18.17 -12.46
N ALA A 69 -8.35 16.98 -11.99
CA ALA A 69 -7.07 16.31 -12.11
C ALA A 69 -6.93 15.57 -13.45
N PRO A 70 -5.73 15.45 -14.04
CA PRO A 70 -5.49 14.50 -15.12
C PRO A 70 -5.43 13.07 -14.62
N CYS A 71 -5.72 12.09 -15.47
CA CYS A 71 -5.51 10.68 -15.17
C CYS A 71 -4.47 10.03 -16.08
N ILE A 72 -3.86 8.96 -15.58
CA ILE A 72 -2.87 8.15 -16.29
C ILE A 72 -3.35 6.68 -16.25
N VAL A 73 -3.08 5.96 -17.33
CA VAL A 73 -3.40 4.54 -17.45
C VAL A 73 -2.13 3.71 -17.32
N VAL A 74 -2.03 2.90 -16.29
CA VAL A 74 -0.86 2.06 -16.02
C VAL A 74 -1.21 0.58 -16.21
N PRO A 75 -0.43 -0.18 -16.99
CA PRO A 75 -0.64 -1.63 -17.13
C PRO A 75 -0.29 -2.35 -15.83
N LYS A 76 -1.08 -3.37 -15.48
CA LYS A 76 -0.77 -4.35 -14.43
C LYS A 76 -0.07 -5.56 -15.03
N LYS A 77 0.66 -6.33 -14.20
CA LYS A 77 1.34 -7.58 -14.61
C LYS A 77 0.39 -8.61 -15.24
N ASN A 78 -0.88 -8.61 -14.83
CA ASN A 78 -1.92 -9.53 -15.34
C ASN A 78 -2.66 -9.04 -16.59
N GLY A 79 -2.11 -8.06 -17.33
CA GLY A 79 -2.71 -7.51 -18.54
C GLY A 79 -3.88 -6.53 -18.32
N LYS A 80 -4.40 -6.43 -17.10
CA LYS A 80 -5.41 -5.41 -16.75
C LYS A 80 -4.74 -4.04 -16.62
N ILE A 81 -5.55 -2.98 -16.58
CA ILE A 81 -5.06 -1.63 -16.35
C ILE A 81 -5.40 -1.13 -14.95
N ARG A 82 -4.69 -0.09 -14.53
CA ARG A 82 -5.02 0.74 -13.36
C ARG A 82 -5.22 2.18 -13.82
N VAL A 83 -6.31 2.80 -13.42
CA VAL A 83 -6.55 4.24 -13.56
C VAL A 83 -5.88 4.94 -12.37
N CYS A 84 -4.88 5.76 -12.66
CA CYS A 84 -4.18 6.54 -11.64
C CYS A 84 -4.54 8.02 -11.85
N ILE A 85 -5.16 8.64 -10.87
CA ILE A 85 -5.52 10.06 -10.90
C ILE A 85 -4.35 10.84 -10.30
N ASP A 86 -3.92 11.89 -11.00
CA ASP A 86 -2.78 12.70 -10.57
C ASP A 86 -3.26 13.87 -9.68
N PHE A 87 -3.38 13.61 -8.40
CA PHE A 87 -3.76 14.59 -7.40
C PHE A 87 -2.63 15.50 -6.91
N THR A 88 -1.48 15.55 -7.59
CA THR A 88 -0.31 16.34 -7.15
C THR A 88 -0.67 17.81 -6.90
N ARG A 89 -1.52 18.42 -7.73
CA ARG A 89 -1.97 19.81 -7.54
C ARG A 89 -2.91 19.94 -6.35
N LEU A 90 -3.91 19.06 -6.25
CA LEU A 90 -4.84 19.04 -5.12
C LEU A 90 -4.11 18.78 -3.79
N ASN A 91 -3.16 17.86 -3.77
CA ASN A 91 -2.40 17.50 -2.56
C ASN A 91 -1.61 18.69 -1.96
N LYS A 92 -1.21 19.68 -2.76
CA LYS A 92 -0.60 20.91 -2.24
C LYS A 92 -1.59 21.72 -1.40
N ALA A 93 -2.87 21.67 -1.77
CA ALA A 93 -3.96 22.36 -1.10
C ALA A 93 -4.55 21.56 0.07
N VAL A 94 -4.46 20.25 0.07
CA VAL A 94 -5.02 19.40 1.15
C VAL A 94 -4.32 19.68 2.47
N LYS A 95 -5.12 19.90 3.54
CA LYS A 95 -4.64 19.82 4.92
C LYS A 95 -4.35 18.37 5.25
N ARG A 96 -3.10 18.06 5.57
CA ARG A 96 -2.69 16.68 5.89
C ARG A 96 -3.28 16.28 7.25
N ALA A 97 -3.99 15.17 7.27
CA ALA A 97 -4.38 14.54 8.53
C ALA A 97 -3.12 13.93 9.17
N TYR A 98 -2.83 14.32 10.42
CA TYR A 98 -1.74 13.72 11.18
C TYR A 98 -2.31 12.56 12.00
N HIS A 99 -1.97 11.36 11.59
CA HIS A 99 -2.23 10.16 12.37
C HIS A 99 -0.95 9.31 12.33
N PRO A 100 -0.41 8.87 13.47
CA PRO A 100 0.79 8.06 13.49
C PRO A 100 0.51 6.73 12.78
N LEU A 101 1.32 6.45 11.76
CA LEU A 101 1.36 5.13 11.15
C LEU A 101 2.30 4.27 12.00
N PRO A 102 1.87 3.09 12.48
CA PRO A 102 2.74 2.21 13.26
C PRO A 102 4.02 1.90 12.48
N ALA A 103 5.16 1.95 13.14
CA ALA A 103 6.40 1.48 12.55
C ALA A 103 6.35 -0.05 12.41
N THR A 104 6.73 -0.58 11.26
CA THR A 104 6.68 -2.03 10.97
C THR A 104 7.40 -2.84 12.05
N ASP A 105 8.57 -2.37 12.50
CA ASP A 105 9.37 -3.08 13.50
C ASP A 105 8.73 -3.09 14.89
N GLU A 106 8.08 -1.99 15.29
CA GLU A 106 7.31 -1.94 16.53
C GLU A 106 6.09 -2.88 16.48
N THR A 107 5.41 -2.87 15.32
CA THR A 107 4.24 -3.74 15.08
C THR A 107 4.62 -5.22 15.21
N ILE A 108 5.76 -5.61 14.64
CA ILE A 108 6.21 -7.00 14.61
C ILE A 108 6.80 -7.43 15.97
N ALA A 109 7.37 -6.51 16.75
CA ALA A 109 7.94 -6.81 18.07
C ALA A 109 6.91 -7.35 19.09
N THR A 110 5.62 -7.14 18.86
CA THR A 110 4.53 -7.61 19.73
C THR A 110 4.12 -9.07 19.52
N LEU A 111 4.68 -9.76 18.51
CA LEU A 111 4.27 -11.12 18.15
C LEU A 111 4.56 -12.20 19.22
N GLY A 112 5.51 -11.94 20.12
CA GLY A 112 5.77 -12.79 21.29
C GLY A 112 6.01 -14.26 20.94
N LYS A 113 5.29 -15.17 21.64
CA LYS A 113 5.39 -16.63 21.48
C LYS A 113 4.32 -17.22 20.55
N SER A 114 3.78 -16.43 19.65
CA SER A 114 2.68 -16.83 18.79
C SER A 114 3.07 -17.95 17.82
N LYS A 115 2.14 -18.89 17.63
CA LYS A 115 2.33 -20.09 16.79
C LYS A 115 1.32 -20.18 15.65
N TYR A 116 0.17 -19.53 15.83
CA TYR A 116 -0.92 -19.53 14.85
C TYR A 116 -1.15 -18.12 14.35
N PHE A 117 -1.31 -18.01 13.05
CA PHE A 117 -1.41 -16.72 12.34
C PHE A 117 -2.56 -16.76 11.34
N SER A 118 -3.31 -15.67 11.24
CA SER A 118 -4.20 -15.43 10.12
C SER A 118 -3.94 -14.04 9.56
N LYS A 119 -3.73 -13.97 8.24
CA LYS A 119 -3.53 -12.73 7.51
C LYS A 119 -4.79 -12.40 6.73
N LEU A 120 -5.28 -11.18 6.88
CA LEU A 120 -6.45 -10.68 6.16
C LEU A 120 -6.05 -9.43 5.36
N ASP A 121 -6.65 -9.26 4.17
CA ASP A 121 -6.41 -8.12 3.27
C ASP A 121 -7.76 -7.40 3.03
N ALA A 122 -7.83 -6.10 3.36
CA ALA A 122 -9.04 -5.31 3.12
C ALA A 122 -9.26 -5.06 1.63
N ASN A 123 -10.42 -5.44 1.10
CA ASN A 123 -10.70 -5.36 -0.32
C ASN A 123 -10.76 -3.92 -0.83
N CYS A 124 -9.78 -3.50 -1.65
CA CYS A 124 -9.70 -2.15 -2.20
C CYS A 124 -9.78 -1.06 -1.11
N GLY A 125 -9.12 -1.26 0.02
CA GLY A 125 -9.15 -0.52 1.28
C GLY A 125 -9.75 0.87 1.25
N TYR A 126 -9.08 1.85 0.65
CA TYR A 126 -9.55 3.25 0.60
C TYR A 126 -10.94 3.41 -0.02
N TRP A 127 -11.31 2.61 -1.01
CA TRP A 127 -12.63 2.70 -1.63
C TRP A 127 -13.76 2.27 -0.70
N GLN A 128 -13.48 1.68 0.44
CA GLN A 128 -14.49 1.36 1.44
C GLN A 128 -14.94 2.58 2.24
N LEU A 129 -14.19 3.70 2.18
CA LEU A 129 -14.53 4.98 2.78
C LEU A 129 -15.25 5.88 1.77
N ARG A 130 -16.42 6.41 2.14
CA ARG A 130 -17.15 7.38 1.32
C ARG A 130 -16.63 8.80 1.57
N LEU A 131 -16.59 9.61 0.50
CA LEU A 131 -16.36 11.04 0.60
C LEU A 131 -17.66 11.78 0.84
N ASP A 132 -17.62 12.90 1.59
CA ASP A 132 -18.72 13.85 1.64
C ASP A 132 -18.90 14.56 0.27
N GLU A 133 -20.04 15.17 0.04
CA GLU A 133 -20.39 15.77 -1.26
C GLU A 133 -19.41 16.86 -1.72
N GLN A 134 -18.90 17.66 -0.79
CA GLN A 134 -17.92 18.69 -1.11
C GLN A 134 -16.59 18.08 -1.53
N SER A 135 -16.11 17.08 -0.78
CA SER A 135 -14.86 16.38 -1.08
C SER A 135 -14.94 15.58 -2.38
N GLN A 136 -16.11 15.05 -2.75
CA GLN A 136 -16.29 14.37 -4.03
C GLN A 136 -15.93 15.29 -5.19
N LYS A 137 -16.43 16.54 -5.20
CA LYS A 137 -16.16 17.53 -6.27
C LYS A 137 -14.68 17.89 -6.38
N LEU A 138 -13.94 17.91 -5.26
CA LEU A 138 -12.50 18.15 -5.24
C LEU A 138 -11.72 17.07 -5.99
N THR A 139 -12.23 15.83 -6.03
CA THR A 139 -11.58 14.69 -6.68
C THR A 139 -11.94 14.53 -8.14
N THR A 140 -12.53 15.54 -8.77
CA THR A 140 -12.87 15.52 -10.19
C THR A 140 -11.62 15.26 -11.04
N PHE A 141 -11.75 14.41 -12.05
CA PHE A 141 -10.70 14.10 -12.99
C PHE A 141 -11.22 13.96 -14.43
N ILE A 142 -10.34 14.23 -15.38
CA ILE A 142 -10.67 14.20 -16.80
C ILE A 142 -10.07 12.98 -17.52
N THR A 143 -10.88 12.37 -18.38
CA THR A 143 -10.52 11.24 -19.23
C THR A 143 -10.92 11.53 -20.68
N PRO A 144 -10.44 10.77 -21.68
CA PRO A 144 -10.94 10.86 -23.05
C PRO A 144 -12.45 10.56 -23.23
N PHE A 145 -13.11 10.04 -22.19
CA PHE A 145 -14.54 9.68 -22.21
C PHE A 145 -15.41 10.61 -21.37
N GLY A 146 -14.84 11.70 -20.84
CA GLY A 146 -15.53 12.68 -20.03
C GLY A 146 -14.89 12.87 -18.67
N ARG A 147 -15.56 13.67 -17.84
CA ARG A 147 -15.13 13.95 -16.47
C ARG A 147 -15.90 13.07 -15.48
N TYR A 148 -15.20 12.68 -14.42
CA TYR A 148 -15.73 11.89 -13.31
C TYR A 148 -15.24 12.48 -12.00
N PHE A 149 -15.95 12.23 -10.91
CA PHE A 149 -15.47 12.46 -9.55
C PHE A 149 -15.52 11.16 -8.75
N CYS A 150 -14.74 11.10 -7.67
CA CYS A 150 -14.71 9.94 -6.79
C CYS A 150 -15.79 10.09 -5.70
N LYS A 151 -16.66 9.11 -5.55
CA LYS A 151 -17.62 9.01 -4.44
C LYS A 151 -16.98 8.43 -3.19
N ARG A 152 -15.86 7.77 -3.38
CA ARG A 152 -15.08 7.06 -2.36
C ARG A 152 -13.66 7.59 -2.32
N LEU A 153 -12.97 7.43 -1.19
CA LEU A 153 -11.61 7.93 -1.00
C LEU A 153 -10.67 7.32 -2.05
N PRO A 154 -10.11 8.12 -2.98
CA PRO A 154 -9.26 7.59 -4.03
C PRO A 154 -7.82 7.39 -3.57
N PHE A 155 -7.12 6.47 -4.23
CA PHE A 155 -5.67 6.41 -4.15
C PHE A 155 -5.04 7.71 -4.68
N GLY A 156 -3.95 8.14 -4.04
CA GLY A 156 -3.20 9.32 -4.46
C GLY A 156 -3.53 10.60 -3.71
N ILE A 157 -4.55 10.64 -2.86
CA ILE A 157 -4.75 11.73 -1.88
C ILE A 157 -3.73 11.58 -0.76
N SER A 158 -3.02 12.67 -0.44
CA SER A 158 -1.89 12.66 0.51
C SER A 158 -2.24 12.23 1.93
N SER A 159 -3.47 12.47 2.38
CA SER A 159 -3.96 12.10 3.71
C SER A 159 -4.75 10.78 3.74
N ALA A 160 -4.89 10.09 2.59
CA ALA A 160 -5.66 8.85 2.52
C ALA A 160 -5.09 7.74 3.42
N PRO A 161 -3.76 7.52 3.49
CA PRO A 161 -3.17 6.52 4.38
C PRO A 161 -3.54 6.75 5.84
N GLU A 162 -3.34 7.96 6.35
CA GLU A 162 -3.59 8.31 7.75
C GLU A 162 -5.09 8.19 8.10
N ILE A 163 -5.96 8.60 7.18
CA ILE A 163 -7.41 8.50 7.38
C ILE A 163 -7.83 7.03 7.44
N PHE A 164 -7.37 6.22 6.49
CA PHE A 164 -7.72 4.80 6.42
C PHE A 164 -7.20 4.03 7.64
N GLN A 165 -5.92 4.22 8.00
CA GLN A 165 -5.32 3.60 9.18
C GLN A 165 -6.10 3.91 10.45
N ARG A 166 -6.49 5.18 10.64
CA ARG A 166 -7.30 5.60 11.79
C ARG A 166 -8.64 4.86 11.86
N GLU A 167 -9.33 4.73 10.74
CA GLU A 167 -10.63 4.05 10.71
C GLU A 167 -10.49 2.53 10.92
N MET A 168 -9.41 1.93 10.40
CA MET A 168 -9.08 0.53 10.66
C MET A 168 -8.77 0.29 12.14
N GLN A 169 -7.95 1.16 12.75
CA GLN A 169 -7.63 1.06 14.18
C GLN A 169 -8.87 1.19 15.06
N LYS A 170 -9.79 2.12 14.76
CA LYS A 170 -11.07 2.22 15.47
C LYS A 170 -11.92 0.94 15.36
N ALA A 171 -11.94 0.31 14.18
CA ALA A 171 -12.70 -0.92 13.98
C ALA A 171 -12.15 -2.09 14.82
N LEU A 172 -10.83 -2.12 15.02
CA LEU A 172 -10.10 -3.19 15.72
C LEU A 172 -9.68 -2.81 17.15
N GLU A 173 -10.12 -1.67 17.66
CA GLU A 173 -9.75 -1.14 18.97
C GLU A 173 -10.08 -2.13 20.11
N GLY A 174 -9.11 -2.33 21.01
CA GLY A 174 -9.23 -3.21 22.18
C GLY A 174 -9.04 -4.70 21.87
N LEU A 175 -8.69 -5.08 20.63
CA LEU A 175 -8.38 -6.46 20.29
C LEU A 175 -6.89 -6.74 20.52
N GLU A 176 -6.56 -7.51 21.54
CA GLU A 176 -5.21 -8.06 21.75
C GLU A 176 -4.90 -9.15 20.73
N GLY A 177 -3.62 -9.30 20.33
CA GLY A 177 -3.21 -10.29 19.34
C GLY A 177 -3.64 -9.96 17.91
N VAL A 178 -3.95 -8.67 17.63
CA VAL A 178 -4.34 -8.18 16.30
C VAL A 178 -3.49 -6.98 15.91
N LEU A 179 -2.78 -7.11 14.80
CA LEU A 179 -1.97 -6.05 14.22
C LEU A 179 -2.66 -5.58 12.93
N CYS A 180 -2.69 -4.27 12.73
CA CYS A 180 -3.26 -3.69 11.51
C CYS A 180 -2.35 -2.59 10.98
N GLN A 181 -1.91 -2.77 9.74
CA GLN A 181 -1.18 -1.75 9.01
C GLN A 181 -1.77 -1.60 7.62
N MET A 182 -2.48 -0.49 7.41
CA MET A 182 -3.21 -0.20 6.19
C MET A 182 -4.24 -1.29 5.85
N ASP A 183 -4.12 -1.90 4.67
CA ASP A 183 -5.03 -2.94 4.18
C ASP A 183 -4.75 -4.32 4.81
N ASP A 184 -3.57 -4.51 5.42
CA ASP A 184 -3.11 -5.77 5.98
C ASP A 184 -3.45 -5.88 7.47
N ILE A 185 -4.13 -6.96 7.86
CA ILE A 185 -4.43 -7.32 9.25
C ILE A 185 -3.77 -8.66 9.54
N LEU A 186 -3.05 -8.77 10.65
CA LEU A 186 -2.49 -10.01 11.16
C LEU A 186 -3.09 -10.34 12.52
N ILE A 187 -3.66 -11.52 12.63
CA ILE A 187 -4.13 -12.12 13.88
C ILE A 187 -3.11 -13.14 14.31
N HIS A 188 -2.69 -13.12 15.58
CA HIS A 188 -1.67 -14.03 16.09
C HIS A 188 -2.00 -14.48 17.52
N THR A 189 -1.77 -15.77 17.81
CA THR A 189 -2.06 -16.39 19.12
C THR A 189 -1.10 -17.54 19.42
N GLU A 190 -1.07 -17.99 20.68
CA GLU A 190 -0.23 -19.10 21.10
C GLU A 190 -0.90 -20.46 20.88
N THR A 191 -2.23 -20.54 20.98
CA THR A 191 -3.00 -21.80 20.86
C THR A 191 -4.01 -21.75 19.72
N ALA A 192 -4.42 -22.92 19.22
CA ALA A 192 -5.37 -23.05 18.12
C ALA A 192 -6.80 -22.65 18.55
N ASP A 193 -7.19 -22.96 19.77
CA ASP A 193 -8.53 -22.65 20.29
C ASP A 193 -8.69 -21.13 20.44
N GLU A 194 -7.71 -20.47 21.09
CA GLU A 194 -7.64 -19.02 21.17
C GLU A 194 -7.67 -18.36 19.79
N HIS A 195 -6.97 -18.97 18.79
CA HIS A 195 -6.94 -18.44 17.44
C HIS A 195 -8.31 -18.49 16.79
N THR A 196 -9.07 -19.57 16.99
CA THR A 196 -10.43 -19.71 16.47
C THR A 196 -11.33 -18.59 16.97
N ASP A 197 -11.32 -18.37 18.30
CA ASP A 197 -12.14 -17.35 18.95
C ASP A 197 -11.71 -15.93 18.50
N LYS A 198 -10.40 -15.68 18.44
CA LYS A 198 -9.87 -14.38 18.01
C LYS A 198 -10.19 -14.06 16.56
N VAL A 199 -10.05 -15.02 15.65
CA VAL A 199 -10.44 -14.85 14.24
C VAL A 199 -11.93 -14.53 14.15
N GLN A 200 -12.78 -15.25 14.86
CA GLN A 200 -14.21 -14.97 14.85
C GLN A 200 -14.50 -13.55 15.36
N GLU A 201 -13.91 -13.13 16.48
CA GLU A 201 -14.07 -11.80 17.05
C GLU A 201 -13.68 -10.70 16.06
N VAL A 202 -12.52 -10.87 15.39
CA VAL A 202 -12.06 -9.91 14.36
C VAL A 202 -13.04 -9.83 13.19
N LEU A 203 -13.49 -10.98 12.66
CA LEU A 203 -14.44 -10.99 11.55
C LEU A 203 -15.77 -10.32 11.92
N GLU A 204 -16.27 -10.51 13.14
CA GLU A 204 -17.49 -9.84 13.65
C GLU A 204 -17.29 -8.31 13.73
N ARG A 205 -16.12 -7.84 14.18
CA ARG A 205 -15.76 -6.42 14.22
C ARG A 205 -15.70 -5.81 12.82
N LEU A 206 -15.09 -6.50 11.86
CA LEU A 206 -15.00 -6.03 10.47
C LEU A 206 -16.40 -5.92 9.84
N VAL A 207 -17.26 -6.90 10.03
CA VAL A 207 -18.66 -6.85 9.56
C VAL A 207 -19.39 -5.67 10.19
N LYS A 208 -19.27 -5.46 11.49
CA LYS A 208 -19.88 -4.34 12.21
C LYS A 208 -19.38 -2.98 11.71
N ALA A 209 -18.12 -2.91 11.31
CA ALA A 209 -17.50 -1.70 10.71
C ALA A 209 -17.88 -1.50 9.23
N GLY A 210 -18.47 -2.49 8.58
CA GLY A 210 -18.81 -2.45 7.15
C GLY A 210 -17.63 -2.68 6.22
N ILE A 211 -16.59 -3.34 6.73
CA ILE A 211 -15.37 -3.67 5.98
C ILE A 211 -15.54 -5.01 5.27
N THR A 212 -15.08 -5.10 4.03
CA THR A 212 -14.97 -6.36 3.28
C THR A 212 -13.52 -6.72 2.99
N LEU A 213 -13.28 -8.02 2.89
CA LEU A 213 -11.97 -8.62 2.67
C LEU A 213 -11.81 -9.17 1.26
N ASN A 214 -10.58 -9.22 0.78
CA ASN A 214 -10.20 -9.91 -0.45
C ASN A 214 -9.89 -11.38 -0.14
N GLU A 215 -10.84 -12.27 -0.46
CA GLU A 215 -10.72 -13.69 -0.17
C GLU A 215 -9.44 -14.33 -0.73
N GLU A 216 -9.02 -13.96 -1.94
CA GLU A 216 -7.86 -14.55 -2.63
C GLU A 216 -6.53 -14.23 -1.91
N LYS A 217 -6.51 -13.18 -1.08
CA LYS A 217 -5.32 -12.76 -0.34
C LYS A 217 -5.38 -13.07 1.15
N CYS A 218 -6.50 -13.59 1.64
CA CYS A 218 -6.63 -13.99 3.02
C CYS A 218 -6.05 -15.38 3.26
N GLU A 219 -5.24 -15.50 4.30
CA GLU A 219 -4.64 -16.74 4.76
C GLU A 219 -5.09 -17.00 6.20
N PHE A 220 -5.69 -18.17 6.47
CA PHE A 220 -6.21 -18.51 7.78
C PHE A 220 -5.45 -19.67 8.38
N PHE A 221 -5.25 -19.67 9.70
CA PHE A 221 -4.68 -20.79 10.47
C PHE A 221 -3.33 -21.26 9.93
N GLN A 222 -2.43 -20.33 9.67
CA GLN A 222 -1.07 -20.61 9.22
C GLN A 222 -0.12 -20.73 10.43
N THR A 223 0.88 -21.60 10.35
CA THR A 223 2.02 -21.63 11.29
C THR A 223 3.18 -20.78 10.82
N ARG A 224 3.09 -20.30 9.58
CA ARG A 224 4.06 -19.40 8.93
C ARG A 224 3.33 -18.48 7.97
N VAL A 225 3.60 -17.18 8.01
CA VAL A 225 2.92 -16.17 7.22
C VAL A 225 3.89 -15.08 6.75
N THR A 226 3.64 -14.52 5.57
CA THR A 226 4.37 -13.32 5.11
C THR A 226 3.53 -12.07 5.41
N PHE A 227 4.02 -11.23 6.31
CA PHE A 227 3.38 -9.98 6.72
C PHE A 227 4.36 -8.82 6.66
N LEU A 228 3.99 -7.72 6.01
CA LEU A 228 4.83 -6.53 5.81
C LEU A 228 6.24 -6.85 5.31
N CYS A 229 6.32 -7.76 4.32
CA CYS A 229 7.58 -8.23 3.73
C CYS A 229 8.52 -8.96 4.72
N HIS A 230 7.99 -9.56 5.78
CA HIS A 230 8.70 -10.42 6.71
C HIS A 230 8.00 -11.76 6.76
N VAL A 231 8.77 -12.81 6.86
CA VAL A 231 8.25 -14.13 7.17
C VAL A 231 8.24 -14.30 8.68
N ILE A 232 7.10 -14.71 9.20
CA ILE A 232 6.83 -14.83 10.63
C ILE A 232 6.41 -16.26 10.91
N ASP A 233 7.02 -16.90 11.88
CA ASP A 233 6.64 -18.22 12.41
C ASP A 233 6.93 -18.31 13.91
N GLN A 234 6.76 -19.49 14.50
CA GLN A 234 6.97 -19.73 15.94
C GLN A 234 8.42 -19.50 16.40
N SER A 235 9.41 -19.48 15.49
CA SER A 235 10.82 -19.21 15.80
C SER A 235 11.17 -17.73 15.74
N GLY A 236 10.25 -16.91 15.23
CA GLY A 236 10.39 -15.46 15.18
C GLY A 236 10.19 -14.87 13.80
N ILE A 237 10.95 -13.82 13.53
CA ILE A 237 10.86 -13.01 12.32
C ILE A 237 12.06 -13.31 11.42
N HIS A 238 11.78 -13.59 10.16
CA HIS A 238 12.79 -13.93 9.16
C HIS A 238 12.72 -12.98 7.98
N ALA A 239 13.83 -12.83 7.27
CA ALA A 239 13.85 -12.13 6.01
C ALA A 239 13.00 -12.89 4.96
N ASP A 240 12.31 -12.14 4.11
CA ASP A 240 11.54 -12.71 3.00
C ASP A 240 12.48 -13.37 1.97
N PRO A 241 12.32 -14.68 1.68
CA PRO A 241 13.17 -15.39 0.72
C PRO A 241 13.19 -14.75 -0.67
N GLU A 242 12.09 -14.15 -1.12
CA GLU A 242 12.05 -13.44 -2.40
C GLU A 242 12.98 -12.21 -2.40
N LYS A 243 13.09 -11.52 -1.27
CA LYS A 243 14.00 -10.38 -1.11
C LYS A 243 15.45 -10.83 -1.08
N ILE A 244 15.74 -11.94 -0.38
CA ILE A 244 17.08 -12.54 -0.35
C ILE A 244 17.48 -12.95 -1.79
N THR A 245 16.62 -13.66 -2.50
CA THR A 245 16.87 -14.07 -3.89
C THR A 245 17.11 -12.85 -4.78
N ALA A 246 16.30 -11.79 -4.65
CA ALA A 246 16.49 -10.57 -5.44
C ALA A 246 17.84 -9.87 -5.20
N ILE A 247 18.39 -9.96 -3.98
CA ILE A 247 19.73 -9.45 -3.67
C ILE A 247 20.79 -10.39 -4.26
N LYS A 248 20.65 -11.71 -4.10
CA LYS A 248 21.57 -12.71 -4.64
C LYS A 248 21.69 -12.64 -6.17
N ASP A 249 20.56 -12.43 -6.85
CA ASP A 249 20.50 -12.34 -8.31
C ASP A 249 20.81 -10.93 -8.85
N PHE A 250 21.07 -9.94 -7.98
CA PHE A 250 21.33 -8.58 -8.43
C PHE A 250 22.66 -8.53 -9.21
N PRO A 251 22.66 -7.95 -10.44
CA PRO A 251 23.90 -7.84 -11.22
C PRO A 251 24.86 -6.81 -10.61
N ILE A 252 26.14 -6.90 -10.93
CA ILE A 252 27.14 -5.91 -10.54
C ILE A 252 26.67 -4.52 -10.98
N PRO A 253 26.59 -3.54 -10.06
CA PRO A 253 26.16 -2.19 -10.37
C PRO A 253 27.07 -1.51 -11.41
N VAL A 254 26.51 -1.07 -12.52
CA VAL A 254 27.22 -0.37 -13.58
C VAL A 254 27.25 1.15 -13.41
N ASP A 255 26.45 1.68 -12.50
CA ASP A 255 26.34 3.10 -12.21
C ASP A 255 25.87 3.36 -10.76
N ARG A 256 25.92 4.62 -10.36
CA ARG A 256 25.48 5.06 -9.01
C ARG A 256 23.99 4.77 -8.74
N SER A 257 23.16 4.80 -9.75
CA SER A 257 21.73 4.53 -9.61
C SER A 257 21.49 3.05 -9.29
N ALA A 258 22.20 2.17 -10.00
CA ALA A 258 22.18 0.72 -9.72
C ALA A 258 22.72 0.41 -8.32
N LEU A 259 23.84 1.03 -7.91
CA LEU A 259 24.39 0.88 -6.57
C LEU A 259 23.45 1.37 -5.47
N LYS A 260 22.80 2.53 -5.67
CA LYS A 260 21.78 3.02 -4.72
C LYS A 260 20.61 2.05 -4.59
N ARG A 261 20.17 1.44 -5.69
CA ARG A 261 19.11 0.42 -5.66
C ARG A 261 19.56 -0.82 -4.89
N PHE A 262 20.75 -1.33 -5.16
CA PHE A 262 21.32 -2.48 -4.44
C PHE A 262 21.41 -2.20 -2.94
N LEU A 263 22.07 -1.12 -2.54
CA LEU A 263 22.21 -0.75 -1.13
C LEU A 263 20.86 -0.45 -0.46
N GLY A 264 19.87 0.07 -1.19
CA GLY A 264 18.51 0.24 -0.70
C GLY A 264 17.85 -1.11 -0.35
N MET A 265 18.01 -2.13 -1.22
CA MET A 265 17.50 -3.48 -0.98
C MET A 265 18.20 -4.15 0.21
N VAL A 266 19.52 -4.03 0.27
CA VAL A 266 20.33 -4.61 1.34
C VAL A 266 20.04 -3.95 2.68
N ASN A 267 19.96 -2.62 2.75
CA ASN A 267 19.62 -1.89 3.97
C ASN A 267 18.24 -2.28 4.54
N TYR A 268 17.28 -2.64 3.68
CA TYR A 268 15.97 -3.11 4.12
C TYR A 268 16.06 -4.42 4.94
N LEU A 269 17.02 -5.29 4.59
CA LEU A 269 17.30 -6.53 5.32
C LEU A 269 18.38 -6.35 6.40
N GLY A 270 18.92 -5.14 6.58
CA GLY A 270 20.05 -4.88 7.47
C GLY A 270 19.83 -5.26 8.92
N LYS A 271 18.58 -5.30 9.38
CA LYS A 271 18.24 -5.76 10.74
C LYS A 271 18.49 -7.25 10.99
N PHE A 272 18.66 -8.05 9.94
CA PHE A 272 18.98 -9.48 10.01
C PHE A 272 20.48 -9.76 9.94
N SER A 273 21.33 -8.74 9.69
CA SER A 273 22.78 -8.85 9.64
C SER A 273 23.42 -7.87 10.60
N SER A 274 24.25 -8.37 11.52
CA SER A 274 25.02 -7.54 12.45
C SER A 274 26.26 -6.89 11.80
N THR A 275 26.72 -7.40 10.65
CA THR A 275 27.95 -6.98 9.97
C THR A 275 27.71 -6.08 8.75
N LEU A 276 26.46 -5.85 8.36
CA LEU A 276 26.13 -5.15 7.13
C LEU A 276 26.80 -3.78 6.96
N ALA A 277 27.01 -3.06 8.07
CA ALA A 277 27.66 -1.75 8.02
C ALA A 277 29.10 -1.87 7.54
N ASP A 278 29.81 -2.89 8.04
CA ASP A 278 31.21 -3.18 7.71
C ASP A 278 31.33 -3.78 6.32
N ASP A 279 30.42 -4.71 5.97
CA ASP A 279 30.36 -5.38 4.67
C ASP A 279 30.03 -4.43 3.50
N THR A 280 29.62 -3.20 3.76
CA THR A 280 29.22 -2.22 2.72
C THR A 280 30.06 -0.94 2.71
N VAL A 281 31.18 -0.90 3.41
CA VAL A 281 31.99 0.33 3.60
C VAL A 281 32.46 0.91 2.28
N ASN A 282 33.09 0.10 1.42
CA ASN A 282 33.62 0.57 0.15
C ASN A 282 32.50 0.96 -0.83
N LEU A 283 31.42 0.16 -0.89
CA LEU A 283 30.23 0.48 -1.69
C LEU A 283 29.60 1.81 -1.30
N ARG A 284 29.51 2.11 -0.01
CA ARG A 284 29.01 3.40 0.50
C ARG A 284 29.96 4.55 0.21
N GLN A 285 31.29 4.31 0.26
CA GLN A 285 32.27 5.33 -0.09
C GLN A 285 32.19 5.70 -1.58
N LEU A 286 31.98 4.71 -2.47
CA LEU A 286 31.80 4.96 -3.89
C LEU A 286 30.60 5.88 -4.18
N LEU A 287 29.53 5.83 -3.37
CA LEU A 287 28.41 6.78 -3.50
C LEU A 287 28.76 8.23 -3.11
N LYS A 288 29.82 8.45 -2.32
CA LYS A 288 30.24 9.79 -1.89
C LYS A 288 31.17 10.48 -2.89
N THR A 289 31.75 9.76 -3.86
CA THR A 289 32.62 10.33 -4.90
C THR A 289 31.82 11.26 -5.83
N LYS A 290 32.48 12.06 -6.69
CA LYS A 290 31.80 12.88 -7.68
C LYS A 290 31.18 12.01 -8.78
N GLU A 291 30.19 12.53 -9.50
CA GLU A 291 29.42 11.78 -10.50
C GLU A 291 30.28 11.20 -11.63
N ASN A 292 31.36 11.91 -11.99
CA ASN A 292 32.32 11.51 -13.04
C ASN A 292 33.43 10.57 -12.53
N ASP A 293 33.51 10.31 -11.21
CA ASP A 293 34.56 9.50 -10.59
C ASP A 293 34.03 8.10 -10.23
N TRP A 294 33.22 7.52 -11.12
CA TRP A 294 32.75 6.13 -10.95
C TRP A 294 33.91 5.18 -11.24
N ASP A 295 34.43 4.56 -10.19
CA ASP A 295 35.50 3.57 -10.25
C ASP A 295 35.11 2.31 -9.45
N TRP A 296 34.63 1.31 -10.14
CA TRP A 296 34.31 0.01 -9.56
C TRP A 296 35.54 -0.87 -9.61
N ASN A 297 36.10 -1.24 -8.45
CA ASN A 297 37.33 -2.02 -8.34
C ASN A 297 37.15 -3.23 -7.40
N TYR A 298 38.22 -4.01 -7.21
CA TYR A 298 38.17 -5.27 -6.45
C TYR A 298 37.64 -5.14 -5.01
N LYS A 299 37.78 -3.99 -4.34
CA LYS A 299 37.22 -3.76 -2.99
C LYS A 299 35.70 -3.71 -3.03
N MET A 300 35.12 -3.14 -4.12
CA MET A 300 33.68 -3.13 -4.34
C MET A 300 33.16 -4.54 -4.68
N ASP A 301 33.95 -5.34 -5.42
CA ASP A 301 33.59 -6.73 -5.69
C ASP A 301 33.57 -7.54 -4.38
N GLU A 302 34.57 -7.37 -3.50
CA GLU A 302 34.66 -8.04 -2.21
C GLU A 302 33.46 -7.71 -1.31
N ASP A 303 33.14 -6.42 -1.12
CA ASP A 303 31.95 -5.98 -0.38
C ASP A 303 30.65 -6.55 -1.00
N PHE A 304 30.54 -6.48 -2.32
CA PHE A 304 29.34 -6.92 -3.05
C PHE A 304 29.11 -8.42 -2.90
N ASP A 305 30.15 -9.23 -3.04
CA ASP A 305 30.08 -10.68 -2.90
C ASP A 305 29.83 -11.09 -1.43
N THR A 306 30.48 -10.42 -0.48
CA THR A 306 30.27 -10.66 0.96
C THR A 306 28.81 -10.41 1.34
N VAL A 307 28.21 -9.30 0.90
CA VAL A 307 26.80 -8.97 1.15
C VAL A 307 25.84 -10.00 0.53
N LYS A 308 26.18 -10.59 -0.62
CA LYS A 308 25.36 -11.62 -1.27
C LYS A 308 25.47 -13.00 -0.62
N GLN A 309 26.55 -13.27 0.12
CA GLN A 309 26.76 -14.53 0.83
C GLN A 309 26.13 -14.54 2.21
N ASN A 310 26.16 -13.39 2.91
CA ASN A 310 25.59 -13.21 4.24
C ASN A 310 24.06 -12.99 4.18
#